data_d5c335bbface3753cd57b832dd907e13
#
_entry.id   d5c335bbface3753cd57b832dd907e13
#
_cell.length_a   1.000
_cell.length_b   1.000
_cell.length_c   1.000
_cell.angle_alpha   90.00
_cell.angle_beta   90.00
_cell.angle_gamma   90.00
#
_symmetry.space_group_name_H-M   'P 1'
#
loop_
_entity.id
_entity.type
_entity.pdbx_description
1 polymer ?
#
loop_
_entity_poly.entity_id
_entity_poly.type
_entity_poly.pdbx_seq_one_letter_code
_entity_poly.pdbx_strand_id
1 'polypeptide(L)'
;SPAHAALLSHQGVVPEPVYGGQLQDMSNPGHAPEARVRVSYSSVPVRFADGTQVELRQPRLEISRLAYGELHPQTQLSARIAPPMIGLGLLEAIPEDAILANADPDDRNGDGIRGVANQVWDRAQQRTVLGRFGWKAGQPSLNQQNADAFANDMGLTSAANPQDNCSSAQADCRAAVNGGELEVSDTIMASVLFYTRNLAV
;
A
#
# COMPACT_ATOMS: atom_id res chain seq x y z
N SER A 1 -4.84 15.20 16.22
CA SER A 1 -3.69 15.95 16.81
C SER A 1 -2.79 16.51 15.71
N PRO A 2 -1.94 17.52 15.97
CA PRO A 2 -0.95 17.99 15.00
C PRO A 2 -0.02 16.89 14.48
N ALA A 3 0.34 15.93 15.32
CA ALA A 3 1.15 14.77 14.94
C ALA A 3 0.41 13.88 13.91
N HIS A 4 -0.88 13.64 14.09
CA HIS A 4 -1.67 12.91 13.10
C HIS A 4 -1.80 13.65 11.78
N ALA A 5 -1.90 14.97 11.79
CA ALA A 5 -1.94 15.77 10.56
C ALA A 5 -0.62 15.66 9.78
N ALA A 6 0.52 15.67 10.46
CA ALA A 6 1.82 15.45 9.84
C ALA A 6 1.94 14.03 9.23
N LEU A 7 1.50 12.99 9.93
CA LEU A 7 1.47 11.62 9.38
C LEU A 7 0.59 11.52 8.14
N LEU A 8 -0.61 12.09 8.19
CA LEU A 8 -1.52 12.10 7.03
C LEU A 8 -0.92 12.82 5.83
N SER A 9 -0.20 13.94 6.02
CA SER A 9 0.39 14.67 4.90
C SER A 9 1.57 13.95 4.24
N HIS A 10 2.31 13.10 4.98
CA HIS A 10 3.49 12.39 4.46
C HIS A 10 3.24 10.92 4.13
N GLN A 11 2.34 10.27 4.85
CA GLN A 11 2.09 8.83 4.71
C GLN A 11 0.69 8.53 4.13
N GLY A 12 -0.20 9.52 4.06
CA GLY A 12 -1.58 9.34 3.61
C GLY A 12 -2.48 8.58 4.58
N VAL A 13 -1.91 8.06 5.67
CA VAL A 13 -2.58 7.31 6.73
C VAL A 13 -1.96 7.63 8.09
N VAL A 14 -2.68 7.38 9.16
CA VAL A 14 -2.12 7.28 10.51
C VAL A 14 -1.93 5.80 10.78
N PRO A 15 -0.68 5.30 10.87
CA PRO A 15 -0.42 3.90 11.15
C PRO A 15 -1.02 3.45 12.49
N GLU A 16 -1.34 2.17 12.61
CA GLU A 16 -1.69 1.56 13.87
C GLU A 16 -0.49 1.67 14.83
N PRO A 17 -0.68 2.07 16.10
CA PRO A 17 0.44 2.38 17.00
C PRO A 17 1.41 1.24 17.28
N VAL A 18 0.93 -0.01 17.21
CA VAL A 18 1.70 -1.22 17.51
C VAL A 18 2.11 -1.97 16.24
N TYR A 19 1.19 -2.09 15.28
CA TYR A 19 1.33 -2.91 14.08
C TYR A 19 1.68 -2.12 12.81
N GLY A 20 1.76 -0.80 12.89
CA GLY A 20 2.16 0.02 11.77
C GLY A 20 1.08 0.17 10.68
N GLY A 21 1.54 0.33 9.44
CA GLY A 21 0.67 0.56 8.27
C GLY A 21 0.20 -0.71 7.58
N GLN A 22 0.83 -1.86 7.86
CA GLN A 22 0.55 -3.16 7.26
C GLN A 22 0.74 -4.26 8.32
N LEU A 23 -0.28 -5.09 8.49
CA LEU A 23 -0.23 -6.24 9.41
C LEU A 23 0.47 -7.42 8.72
N GLN A 24 1.50 -7.99 9.36
CA GLN A 24 2.28 -9.09 8.84
C GLN A 24 1.76 -10.43 9.39
N ASP A 25 1.12 -11.22 8.55
CA ASP A 25 0.62 -12.56 8.92
C ASP A 25 1.60 -13.69 8.59
N MET A 26 2.77 -13.34 8.07
CA MET A 26 3.91 -14.21 7.79
C MET A 26 5.15 -13.65 8.48
N SER A 27 6.12 -14.52 8.77
CA SER A 27 7.39 -14.16 9.40
C SER A 27 8.51 -15.08 8.95
N ASN A 28 9.74 -14.63 9.13
CA ASN A 28 10.93 -15.46 8.91
C ASN A 28 10.98 -16.63 9.90
N PRO A 29 11.66 -17.74 9.55
CA PRO A 29 11.83 -18.87 10.47
C PRO A 29 12.42 -18.44 11.82
N GLY A 30 11.80 -18.92 12.91
CA GLY A 30 12.21 -18.57 14.27
C GLY A 30 11.50 -17.36 14.88
N HIS A 31 10.73 -16.63 14.10
CA HIS A 31 9.94 -15.49 14.57
C HIS A 31 8.44 -15.77 14.47
N ALA A 32 7.66 -15.22 15.39
CA ALA A 32 6.20 -15.27 15.31
C ALA A 32 5.68 -14.18 14.36
N PRO A 33 4.66 -14.47 13.52
CA PRO A 33 3.98 -13.42 12.76
C PRO A 33 3.24 -12.48 13.71
N GLU A 34 2.95 -11.26 13.25
CA GLU A 34 2.22 -10.28 14.04
C GLU A 34 0.80 -10.71 14.41
N ALA A 35 0.16 -11.47 13.50
CA ALA A 35 -1.17 -12.01 13.70
C ALA A 35 -1.43 -13.21 12.80
N ARG A 36 -2.62 -13.78 12.92
CA ARG A 36 -3.19 -14.73 11.95
C ARG A 36 -4.37 -14.07 11.26
N VAL A 37 -4.32 -14.03 9.95
CA VAL A 37 -5.41 -13.51 9.11
C VAL A 37 -6.11 -14.67 8.43
N ARG A 38 -7.43 -14.71 8.53
CA ARG A 38 -8.29 -15.67 7.83
C ARG A 38 -9.28 -14.91 6.98
N VAL A 39 -9.40 -15.29 5.72
CA VAL A 39 -10.40 -14.75 4.81
C VAL A 39 -11.44 -15.83 4.53
N SER A 40 -12.69 -15.55 4.84
CA SER A 40 -13.85 -16.34 4.44
C SER A 40 -14.69 -15.53 3.44
N TYR A 41 -15.55 -16.21 2.69
CA TYR A 41 -16.38 -15.57 1.68
C TYR A 41 -17.84 -15.99 1.85
N SER A 42 -18.74 -15.02 1.68
CA SER A 42 -20.17 -15.27 1.45
C SER A 42 -20.52 -14.90 0.03
N SER A 43 -21.49 -15.62 -0.57
CA SER A 43 -22.02 -15.29 -1.88
C SER A 43 -23.03 -14.16 -1.78
N VAL A 44 -22.95 -13.19 -2.71
CA VAL A 44 -23.88 -12.08 -2.83
C VAL A 44 -24.39 -12.07 -4.28
N PRO A 45 -25.66 -12.46 -4.53
CA PRO A 45 -26.22 -12.39 -5.87
C PRO A 45 -26.43 -10.93 -6.29
N VAL A 46 -25.96 -10.59 -7.48
CA VAL A 46 -26.16 -9.28 -8.10
C VAL A 46 -26.86 -9.47 -9.44
N ARG A 47 -27.95 -8.72 -9.66
CA ARG A 47 -28.69 -8.71 -10.90
C ARG A 47 -28.45 -7.39 -11.63
N PHE A 48 -27.99 -7.49 -12.88
CA PHE A 48 -27.84 -6.35 -13.77
C PHE A 48 -29.16 -5.94 -14.41
N ALA A 49 -29.19 -4.73 -15.00
CA ALA A 49 -30.38 -4.16 -15.63
C ALA A 49 -30.89 -4.99 -16.83
N ASP A 50 -30.00 -5.71 -17.53
CA ASP A 50 -30.33 -6.62 -18.63
C ASP A 50 -30.89 -7.99 -18.17
N GLY A 51 -31.00 -8.18 -16.84
CA GLY A 51 -31.47 -9.41 -16.22
C GLY A 51 -30.40 -10.45 -15.92
N THR A 52 -29.15 -10.24 -16.35
CA THR A 52 -28.02 -11.12 -16.03
C THR A 52 -27.81 -11.19 -14.53
N GLN A 53 -27.59 -12.39 -13.99
CA GLN A 53 -27.26 -12.61 -12.59
C GLN A 53 -25.82 -13.13 -12.45
N VAL A 54 -25.10 -12.59 -11.49
CA VAL A 54 -23.75 -13.04 -11.10
C VAL A 54 -23.67 -13.20 -9.59
N GLU A 55 -22.87 -14.17 -9.15
CA GLU A 55 -22.56 -14.39 -7.76
C GLU A 55 -21.23 -13.71 -7.42
N LEU A 56 -21.27 -12.64 -6.64
CA LEU A 56 -20.07 -11.98 -6.13
C LEU A 56 -19.65 -12.60 -4.81
N ARG A 57 -18.35 -12.63 -4.54
CA ARG A 57 -17.79 -13.08 -3.27
C ARG A 57 -17.57 -11.87 -2.37
N GLN A 58 -18.26 -11.82 -1.24
CA GLN A 58 -18.02 -10.82 -0.21
C GLN A 58 -17.00 -11.36 0.79
N PRO A 59 -15.81 -10.77 0.90
CA PRO A 59 -14.80 -11.21 1.86
C PRO A 59 -15.17 -10.80 3.28
N ARG A 60 -14.89 -11.69 4.23
CA ARG A 60 -14.90 -11.41 5.66
C ARG A 60 -13.51 -11.72 6.21
N LEU A 61 -12.92 -10.74 6.87
CA LEU A 61 -11.62 -10.86 7.51
C LEU A 61 -11.79 -11.18 8.99
N GLU A 62 -11.03 -12.15 9.45
CA GLU A 62 -10.88 -12.48 10.87
C GLU A 62 -9.39 -12.37 11.22
N ILE A 63 -9.07 -11.51 12.19
CA ILE A 63 -7.74 -11.38 12.75
C ILE A 63 -7.73 -12.06 14.12
N SER A 64 -6.70 -12.85 14.38
CA SER A 64 -6.54 -13.58 15.62
C SER A 64 -5.05 -13.75 15.95
N ARG A 65 -4.77 -14.16 17.19
CA ARG A 65 -3.40 -14.40 17.66
C ARG A 65 -2.47 -13.21 17.47
N LEU A 66 -2.94 -12.03 17.85
CA LEU A 66 -2.16 -10.79 17.87
C LEU A 66 -0.94 -10.98 18.80
N ALA A 67 0.28 -10.81 18.27
CA ALA A 67 1.52 -11.10 19.01
C ALA A 67 1.89 -9.96 19.99
N TYR A 68 1.43 -8.75 19.73
CA TYR A 68 1.85 -7.54 20.46
C TYR A 68 0.68 -6.82 21.16
N GLY A 69 -0.40 -7.55 21.45
CA GLY A 69 -1.58 -7.01 22.12
C GLY A 69 -2.73 -6.64 21.17
N GLU A 70 -3.79 -6.09 21.72
CA GLU A 70 -4.99 -5.73 20.96
C GLU A 70 -4.74 -4.55 20.03
N LEU A 71 -5.41 -4.56 18.87
CA LEU A 71 -5.43 -3.42 17.96
C LEU A 71 -6.09 -2.20 18.63
N HIS A 72 -5.63 -1.01 18.28
CA HIS A 72 -6.28 0.22 18.74
C HIS A 72 -7.76 0.22 18.32
N PRO A 73 -8.70 0.62 19.20
CA PRO A 73 -10.15 0.52 18.94
C PRO A 73 -10.65 1.27 17.69
N GLN A 74 -9.88 2.26 17.22
CA GLN A 74 -10.20 3.02 16.02
C GLN A 74 -9.48 2.50 14.76
N THR A 75 -8.79 1.35 14.86
CA THR A 75 -8.09 0.76 13.72
C THR A 75 -9.10 0.34 12.65
N GLN A 76 -8.83 0.77 11.42
CA GLN A 76 -9.57 0.37 10.23
C GLN A 76 -8.73 -0.60 9.41
N LEU A 77 -9.35 -1.69 8.99
CA LEU A 77 -8.72 -2.74 8.22
C LEU A 77 -9.18 -2.67 6.76
N SER A 78 -8.25 -2.91 5.85
CA SER A 78 -8.54 -2.98 4.41
C SER A 78 -7.74 -4.11 3.78
N ALA A 79 -8.40 -5.20 3.42
CA ALA A 79 -7.79 -6.25 2.62
C ALA A 79 -7.77 -5.83 1.15
N ARG A 80 -6.63 -6.02 0.51
CA ARG A 80 -6.45 -5.70 -0.91
C ARG A 80 -5.63 -6.79 -1.60
N ILE A 81 -6.00 -7.06 -2.84
CA ILE A 81 -5.16 -7.84 -3.75
C ILE A 81 -4.26 -6.83 -4.46
N ALA A 82 -2.95 -7.10 -4.53
CA ALA A 82 -2.02 -6.24 -5.24
C ALA A 82 -2.45 -6.08 -6.71
N PRO A 83 -2.44 -4.86 -7.26
CA PRO A 83 -2.70 -4.66 -8.68
C PRO A 83 -1.54 -5.23 -9.52
N PRO A 84 -1.81 -5.64 -10.78
CA PRO A 84 -0.76 -6.12 -11.67
C PRO A 84 0.26 -5.02 -11.97
N MET A 85 1.52 -5.42 -12.15
CA MET A 85 2.63 -4.49 -12.47
C MET A 85 2.75 -4.20 -13.97
N ILE A 86 2.06 -4.94 -14.81
CA ILE A 86 2.09 -4.80 -16.28
C ILE A 86 1.53 -3.44 -16.71
N GLY A 87 2.29 -2.72 -17.54
CA GLY A 87 1.87 -1.43 -18.09
C GLY A 87 2.10 -0.22 -17.18
N LEU A 88 2.66 -0.40 -15.98
CA LEU A 88 2.84 0.72 -15.04
C LEU A 88 3.84 1.77 -15.54
N GLY A 89 4.81 1.39 -16.37
CA GLY A 89 5.68 2.36 -17.03
C GLY A 89 4.95 3.28 -17.99
N LEU A 90 3.92 2.80 -18.68
CA LEU A 90 3.04 3.64 -19.50
C LEU A 90 2.19 4.57 -18.63
N LEU A 91 1.67 4.08 -17.50
CA LEU A 91 0.96 4.92 -16.53
C LEU A 91 1.88 6.02 -15.96
N GLU A 92 3.15 5.71 -15.69
CA GLU A 92 4.14 6.71 -15.24
C GLU A 92 4.39 7.79 -16.29
N ALA A 93 4.35 7.44 -17.57
CA ALA A 93 4.61 8.36 -18.69
C ALA A 93 3.42 9.28 -19.05
N ILE A 94 2.22 9.03 -18.53
CA ILE A 94 1.07 9.89 -18.80
C ILE A 94 1.34 11.28 -18.19
N PRO A 95 1.20 12.37 -18.96
CA PRO A 95 1.32 13.75 -18.42
C PRO A 95 0.33 14.02 -17.29
N GLU A 96 0.76 14.80 -16.30
CA GLU A 96 -0.06 15.11 -15.12
C GLU A 96 -1.36 15.83 -15.49
N ASP A 97 -1.28 16.77 -16.42
CA ASP A 97 -2.44 17.53 -16.94
C ASP A 97 -3.48 16.62 -17.59
N ALA A 98 -3.03 15.56 -18.29
CA ALA A 98 -3.94 14.58 -18.88
C ALA A 98 -4.68 13.75 -17.82
N ILE A 99 -4.05 13.44 -16.68
CA ILE A 99 -4.71 12.78 -15.56
C ILE A 99 -5.69 13.73 -14.88
N LEU A 100 -5.26 14.98 -14.62
CA LEU A 100 -6.09 15.98 -13.94
C LEU A 100 -7.29 16.42 -14.78
N ALA A 101 -7.20 16.36 -16.10
CA ALA A 101 -8.32 16.65 -17.00
C ALA A 101 -9.52 15.69 -16.81
N ASN A 102 -9.27 14.48 -16.26
CA ASN A 102 -10.32 13.52 -15.96
C ASN A 102 -10.89 13.67 -14.53
N ALA A 103 -10.39 14.62 -13.74
CA ALA A 103 -10.90 14.85 -12.40
C ALA A 103 -12.31 15.47 -12.44
N ASP A 104 -13.22 14.89 -11.70
CA ASP A 104 -14.60 15.37 -11.52
C ASP A 104 -15.03 15.24 -10.04
N PRO A 105 -14.47 16.06 -9.13
CA PRO A 105 -14.73 15.93 -7.71
C PRO A 105 -16.18 16.26 -7.33
N ASP A 106 -16.88 17.01 -8.17
CA ASP A 106 -18.24 17.50 -7.92
C ASP A 106 -19.32 16.70 -8.67
N ASP A 107 -18.92 15.63 -9.40
CA ASP A 107 -19.84 14.83 -10.24
C ASP A 107 -20.65 15.71 -11.21
N ARG A 108 -19.95 16.53 -12.00
CA ARG A 108 -20.59 17.51 -12.91
C ARG A 108 -21.36 16.86 -14.04
N ASN A 109 -20.96 15.66 -14.44
CA ASN A 109 -21.63 14.88 -15.47
C ASN A 109 -22.86 14.13 -14.93
N GLY A 110 -23.04 14.04 -13.60
CA GLY A 110 -24.22 13.44 -12.95
C GLY A 110 -24.29 11.92 -13.06
N ASP A 111 -23.15 11.22 -13.25
CA ASP A 111 -23.13 9.76 -13.37
C ASP A 111 -22.98 9.04 -12.02
N GLY A 112 -22.87 9.78 -10.92
CA GLY A 112 -22.70 9.28 -9.55
C GLY A 112 -21.25 8.90 -9.20
N ILE A 113 -20.28 9.19 -10.08
CA ILE A 113 -18.86 8.86 -9.88
C ILE A 113 -18.06 10.15 -9.71
N ARG A 114 -17.36 10.27 -8.60
CA ARG A 114 -16.46 11.39 -8.33
C ARG A 114 -15.03 11.01 -8.60
N GLY A 115 -14.39 11.70 -9.54
CA GLY A 115 -12.96 11.56 -9.82
C GLY A 115 -12.15 12.57 -9.02
N VAL A 116 -11.43 12.11 -7.98
CA VAL A 116 -10.60 12.98 -7.13
C VAL A 116 -9.13 12.62 -7.28
N ALA A 117 -8.32 13.61 -7.66
CA ALA A 117 -6.87 13.43 -7.73
C ALA A 117 -6.29 13.29 -6.31
N ASN A 118 -5.52 12.24 -6.06
CA ASN A 118 -4.81 12.07 -4.80
C ASN A 118 -3.49 12.83 -4.82
N GLN A 119 -3.22 13.56 -3.75
CA GLN A 119 -1.97 14.30 -3.55
C GLN A 119 -1.14 13.58 -2.49
N VAL A 120 0.08 13.15 -2.85
CA VAL A 120 0.91 12.28 -2.03
C VAL A 120 2.33 12.81 -1.88
N TRP A 121 3.00 12.42 -0.80
CA TRP A 121 4.37 12.83 -0.54
C TRP A 121 5.36 12.05 -1.39
N ASP A 122 6.15 12.75 -2.17
CA ASP A 122 7.29 12.21 -2.89
C ASP A 122 8.56 12.36 -2.04
N ARG A 123 9.10 11.24 -1.58
CA ARG A 123 10.30 11.23 -0.71
C ARG A 123 11.56 11.68 -1.44
N ALA A 124 11.67 11.43 -2.72
CA ALA A 124 12.82 11.85 -3.52
C ALA A 124 12.80 13.36 -3.78
N GLN A 125 11.61 13.91 -4.08
CA GLN A 125 11.45 15.33 -4.38
C GLN A 125 11.17 16.18 -3.11
N GLN A 126 10.89 15.56 -1.96
CA GLN A 126 10.55 16.23 -0.70
C GLN A 126 9.39 17.23 -0.85
N ARG A 127 8.38 16.85 -1.62
CA ARG A 127 7.17 17.65 -1.85
C ARG A 127 5.96 16.78 -2.15
N THR A 128 4.79 17.36 -2.00
CA THR A 128 3.52 16.74 -2.41
C THR A 128 3.35 16.84 -3.91
N VAL A 129 2.99 15.73 -4.54
CA VAL A 129 2.77 15.58 -5.98
C VAL A 129 1.56 14.69 -6.26
N LEU A 130 1.16 14.58 -7.52
CA LEU A 130 0.08 13.69 -7.96
C LEU A 130 0.45 12.22 -7.70
N GLY A 131 -0.41 11.51 -6.97
CA GLY A 131 -0.34 10.06 -6.79
C GLY A 131 -0.85 9.33 -8.04
N ARG A 132 -0.22 8.19 -8.37
CA ARG A 132 -0.50 7.43 -9.60
C ARG A 132 -0.68 5.94 -9.37
N PHE A 133 0.06 5.36 -8.42
CA PHE A 133 0.17 3.92 -8.26
C PHE A 133 -0.54 3.40 -7.02
N GLY A 134 -0.91 2.10 -7.07
CA GLY A 134 -1.72 1.45 -6.06
C GLY A 134 -3.21 1.78 -6.19
N TRP A 135 -4.06 1.02 -5.50
CA TRP A 135 -5.53 1.14 -5.55
C TRP A 135 -6.09 2.53 -5.23
N LYS A 136 -5.37 3.31 -4.44
CA LYS A 136 -5.77 4.66 -4.01
C LYS A 136 -4.88 5.74 -4.63
N ALA A 137 -4.12 5.43 -5.66
CA ALA A 137 -3.10 6.34 -6.19
C ALA A 137 -2.22 6.91 -5.06
N GLY A 138 -1.79 6.04 -4.14
CA GLY A 138 -1.06 6.43 -2.93
C GLY A 138 0.44 6.60 -3.13
N GLN A 139 0.97 6.28 -4.30
CA GLN A 139 2.39 6.36 -4.62
C GLN A 139 2.64 7.27 -5.82
N PRO A 140 3.64 8.15 -5.76
CA PRO A 140 3.89 9.14 -6.82
C PRO A 140 4.67 8.56 -8.01
N SER A 141 5.53 7.57 -7.77
CA SER A 141 6.45 6.98 -8.75
C SER A 141 6.59 5.49 -8.58
N LEU A 142 7.00 4.79 -9.64
CA LEU A 142 7.32 3.37 -9.57
C LEU A 142 8.50 3.09 -8.65
N ASN A 143 9.47 4.01 -8.58
CA ASN A 143 10.62 3.84 -7.69
C ASN A 143 10.18 3.80 -6.22
N GLN A 144 9.32 4.72 -5.79
CA GLN A 144 8.80 4.74 -4.43
C GLN A 144 7.87 3.55 -4.16
N GLN A 145 7.03 3.16 -5.13
CA GLN A 145 6.19 1.97 -5.06
C GLN A 145 7.03 0.70 -4.84
N ASN A 146 8.11 0.52 -5.62
CA ASN A 146 9.00 -0.62 -5.50
C ASN A 146 9.73 -0.63 -4.15
N ALA A 147 10.24 0.52 -3.70
CA ALA A 147 10.92 0.63 -2.41
C ALA A 147 9.97 0.31 -1.23
N ASP A 148 8.71 0.73 -1.32
CA ASP A 148 7.72 0.43 -0.29
C ASP A 148 7.32 -1.06 -0.30
N ALA A 149 7.27 -1.71 -1.45
CA ALA A 149 7.07 -3.14 -1.54
C ALA A 149 8.24 -3.92 -0.92
N PHE A 150 9.49 -3.53 -1.19
CA PHE A 150 10.64 -4.13 -0.52
C PHE A 150 10.55 -4.00 1.00
N ALA A 151 10.20 -2.82 1.52
CA ALA A 151 10.12 -2.59 2.95
C ALA A 151 8.92 -3.27 3.62
N ASN A 152 7.71 -3.13 3.03
CA ASN A 152 6.49 -3.57 3.69
C ASN A 152 6.11 -5.02 3.40
N ASP A 153 6.43 -5.55 2.20
CA ASP A 153 6.05 -6.91 1.82
C ASP A 153 7.18 -7.93 2.05
N MET A 154 8.43 -7.48 2.03
CA MET A 154 9.59 -8.36 2.19
C MET A 154 10.46 -8.05 3.42
N GLY A 155 10.25 -6.90 4.08
CA GLY A 155 11.04 -6.47 5.23
C GLY A 155 12.49 -6.13 4.87
N LEU A 156 12.75 -5.59 3.66
CA LEU A 156 14.09 -5.28 3.19
C LEU A 156 14.32 -3.78 3.13
N THR A 157 15.41 -3.34 3.75
CA THR A 157 15.84 -1.95 3.78
C THR A 157 16.47 -1.51 2.45
N SER A 158 16.31 -0.24 2.12
CA SER A 158 16.89 0.41 0.94
C SER A 158 17.21 1.88 1.24
N ALA A 159 17.88 2.59 0.35
CA ALA A 159 18.15 4.02 0.52
C ALA A 159 16.86 4.86 0.67
N ALA A 160 15.74 4.43 0.06
CA ALA A 160 14.44 5.10 0.19
C ALA A 160 13.70 4.73 1.49
N ASN A 161 13.97 3.57 2.07
CA ASN A 161 13.44 3.06 3.33
C ASN A 161 14.59 2.46 4.15
N PRO A 162 15.42 3.30 4.83
CA PRO A 162 16.65 2.83 5.44
C PRO A 162 16.47 2.16 6.81
N GLN A 163 15.26 2.08 7.32
CA GLN A 163 14.94 1.48 8.61
C GLN A 163 13.95 0.34 8.45
N ASP A 164 14.11 -0.69 9.26
CA ASP A 164 13.14 -1.77 9.39
C ASP A 164 11.77 -1.23 9.82
N ASN A 165 10.72 -1.85 9.29
CA ASN A 165 9.34 -1.46 9.58
C ASN A 165 8.85 -2.04 10.92
N CYS A 166 9.67 -1.94 11.97
CA CYS A 166 9.37 -2.42 13.32
C CYS A 166 8.94 -1.27 14.23
N SER A 167 7.77 -1.37 14.82
CA SER A 167 7.32 -0.41 15.81
C SER A 167 8.12 -0.52 17.14
N SER A 168 7.97 0.48 18.00
CA SER A 168 8.62 0.45 19.32
C SER A 168 8.12 -0.69 20.23
N ALA A 169 6.93 -1.20 19.98
CA ALA A 169 6.35 -2.32 20.73
C ALA A 169 6.89 -3.70 20.27
N GLN A 170 7.48 -3.78 19.10
CA GLN A 170 7.96 -5.01 18.48
C GLN A 170 9.43 -5.27 18.79
N ALA A 171 9.74 -5.57 20.05
CA ALA A 171 11.10 -5.73 20.53
C ALA A 171 11.87 -6.82 19.78
N ASP A 172 11.24 -7.96 19.49
CA ASP A 172 11.86 -9.09 18.79
C ASP A 172 12.20 -8.73 17.33
N CYS A 173 11.33 -8.01 16.65
CA CYS A 173 11.57 -7.49 15.32
C CYS A 173 12.81 -6.56 15.31
N ARG A 174 12.88 -5.65 16.25
CA ARG A 174 13.99 -4.69 16.37
C ARG A 174 15.33 -5.33 16.80
N ALA A 175 15.27 -6.49 17.43
CA ALA A 175 16.45 -7.25 17.85
C ALA A 175 16.87 -8.30 16.80
N ALA A 176 16.07 -8.53 15.76
CA ALA A 176 16.36 -9.48 14.70
C ALA A 176 17.62 -9.08 13.92
N VAL A 177 18.35 -10.09 13.46
CA VAL A 177 19.53 -9.86 12.61
C VAL A 177 19.05 -9.45 11.21
N ASN A 178 19.54 -8.31 10.72
CA ASN A 178 19.31 -7.84 9.36
C ASN A 178 20.44 -8.29 8.40
N GLY A 179 20.23 -8.15 7.11
CA GLY A 179 21.18 -8.54 6.07
C GLY A 179 22.31 -7.52 5.83
N GLY A 180 22.32 -6.38 6.54
CA GLY A 180 23.33 -5.32 6.38
C GLY A 180 22.74 -3.94 6.66
N GLU A 181 23.54 -2.88 6.44
CA GLU A 181 23.09 -1.50 6.63
C GLU A 181 21.94 -1.13 5.68
N LEU A 182 22.09 -1.49 4.39
CA LEU A 182 21.04 -1.44 3.37
C LEU A 182 21.05 -2.77 2.61
N GLU A 183 19.93 -3.52 2.72
CA GLU A 183 19.85 -4.87 2.14
C GLU A 183 19.61 -4.86 0.65
N VAL A 184 18.92 -3.83 0.15
CA VAL A 184 18.68 -3.62 -1.28
C VAL A 184 19.52 -2.44 -1.77
N SER A 185 20.57 -2.74 -2.57
CA SER A 185 21.45 -1.72 -3.13
C SER A 185 20.74 -0.87 -4.19
N ASP A 186 21.26 0.34 -4.44
CA ASP A 186 20.75 1.22 -5.50
C ASP A 186 20.82 0.57 -6.89
N THR A 187 21.80 -0.30 -7.14
CA THR A 187 21.90 -1.05 -8.38
C THR A 187 20.74 -2.04 -8.55
N ILE A 188 20.37 -2.75 -7.48
CA ILE A 188 19.20 -3.64 -7.48
C ILE A 188 17.92 -2.83 -7.67
N MET A 189 17.77 -1.72 -6.93
CA MET A 189 16.60 -0.84 -7.08
C MET A 189 16.46 -0.30 -8.50
N ALA A 190 17.56 0.13 -9.13
CA ALA A 190 17.55 0.61 -10.50
C ALA A 190 17.16 -0.50 -11.49
N SER A 191 17.65 -1.73 -11.27
CA SER A 191 17.31 -2.89 -12.11
C SER A 191 15.82 -3.26 -11.99
N VAL A 192 15.28 -3.26 -10.78
CA VAL A 192 13.85 -3.51 -10.54
C VAL A 192 12.98 -2.40 -11.14
N LEU A 193 13.39 -1.14 -11.00
CA LEU A 193 12.71 -0.02 -11.62
C LEU A 193 12.71 -0.13 -13.15
N PHE A 194 13.84 -0.49 -13.75
CA PHE A 194 13.92 -0.74 -15.19
C PHE A 194 12.96 -1.87 -15.61
N TYR A 195 12.97 -2.98 -14.88
CA TYR A 195 12.06 -4.11 -15.16
C TYR A 195 10.60 -3.70 -15.07
N THR A 196 10.19 -3.07 -13.97
CA THR A 196 8.78 -2.68 -13.74
C THR A 196 8.27 -1.64 -14.73
N ARG A 197 9.14 -0.71 -15.19
CA ARG A 197 8.81 0.25 -16.25
C ARG A 197 8.61 -0.39 -17.63
N ASN A 198 9.30 -1.49 -17.90
CA ASN A 198 9.30 -2.13 -19.21
C ASN A 198 8.45 -3.42 -19.25
N LEU A 199 7.82 -3.78 -18.13
CA LEU A 199 6.93 -4.94 -18.09
C LEU A 199 5.67 -4.64 -18.88
N ALA A 200 5.54 -5.27 -20.04
CA ALA A 200 4.44 -5.08 -20.98
C ALA A 200 3.63 -6.36 -21.20
N VAL A 201 2.48 -6.17 -21.76
CA VAL A 201 1.62 -7.28 -22.23
C VAL A 201 2.27 -7.90 -23.49
#